data_a24ea0002b55613bf81d7e01a0694fd6
#
_entry.id   a24ea0002b55613bf81d7e01a0694fd6
#
_cell.length_a   1.000
_cell.length_b   1.000
_cell.length_c   1.000
_cell.angle_alpha   90.00
_cell.angle_beta   90.00
_cell.angle_gamma   90.00
#
_symmetry.space_group_name_H-M   'P 1'
#
loop_
_entity.id
_entity.type
_entity.pdbx_description
1 polymer ?
#
loop_
_entity_poly.entity_id
_entity_poly.type
_entity_poly.pdbx_seq_one_letter_code
_entity_poly.pdbx_strand_id
1 'polypeptide(L)'
;MKNKINRLLTSKNYLRLISFYHKLFGEKFRKEISVPKIFDSRIHRLNLINKIISDFQLKSYLEIGCDQDEVFSKVNIENKVGVDPVSGGNVRSTSDEFFKKNSDFFDLIFIDGLHEYSQVKKDIINSLEVLNSKGIILIHDCMPLSYLDQAIPRGQRKWNGDVWKSIVELRARNDVFTCVGCFDQGIGMILKRKNDQVLKLYEDNNFRFKDLSYENYFHNFDKYLNLIDQSKFFELIKDYKNS
;
A
#
# COMPACT_ATOMS: atom_id res chain seq x y z
N MET A 1 3.64 26.49 5.77
CA MET A 1 5.01 26.02 6.00
C MET A 1 5.22 24.60 5.45
N LYS A 2 4.35 23.61 5.75
CA LYS A 2 4.41 22.23 5.24
C LYS A 2 4.45 22.11 3.70
N ASN A 3 3.64 22.88 2.95
CA ASN A 3 3.69 22.90 1.48
C ASN A 3 5.03 23.36 0.88
N LYS A 4 5.77 24.24 1.57
CA LYS A 4 7.13 24.62 1.17
C LYS A 4 8.12 23.48 1.40
N ILE A 5 7.95 22.74 2.50
CA ILE A 5 8.79 21.59 2.84
C ILE A 5 8.56 20.46 1.83
N ASN A 6 7.31 20.10 1.52
CA ASN A 6 7.01 19.08 0.51
C ASN A 6 7.55 19.46 -0.89
N ARG A 7 7.41 20.73 -1.30
CA ARG A 7 8.04 21.22 -2.53
C ARG A 7 9.57 21.11 -2.51
N LEU A 8 10.20 21.35 -1.36
CA LEU A 8 11.64 21.19 -1.20
C LEU A 8 12.05 19.70 -1.33
N LEU A 9 11.34 18.81 -0.62
CA LEU A 9 11.61 17.37 -0.59
C LEU A 9 11.38 16.68 -1.94
N THR A 10 10.54 17.26 -2.81
CA THR A 10 10.30 16.78 -4.17
C THR A 10 11.04 17.55 -5.25
N SER A 11 11.83 18.58 -4.86
CA SER A 11 12.59 19.37 -5.80
C SER A 11 13.66 18.50 -6.51
N LYS A 12 13.93 18.79 -7.78
CA LYS A 12 14.91 18.06 -8.59
C LYS A 12 16.30 18.01 -7.93
N ASN A 13 16.70 19.10 -7.28
CA ASN A 13 18.00 19.20 -6.61
C ASN A 13 18.05 18.33 -5.34
N TYR A 14 16.99 18.34 -4.54
CA TYR A 14 16.89 17.49 -3.35
C TYR A 14 16.91 16.01 -3.74
N LEU A 15 16.09 15.58 -4.70
CA LEU A 15 16.07 14.21 -5.16
C LEU A 15 17.41 13.74 -5.70
N ARG A 16 18.16 14.61 -6.40
CA ARG A 16 19.52 14.32 -6.86
C ARG A 16 20.49 14.12 -5.69
N LEU A 17 20.40 14.95 -4.66
CA LEU A 17 21.23 14.84 -3.45
C LEU A 17 20.96 13.52 -2.73
N ILE A 18 19.69 13.18 -2.54
CA ILE A 18 19.30 11.91 -1.89
C ILE A 18 19.67 10.69 -2.75
N SER A 19 19.50 10.77 -4.07
CA SER A 19 19.95 9.70 -4.96
C SER A 19 21.48 9.48 -4.87
N PHE A 20 22.25 10.57 -4.77
CA PHE A 20 23.69 10.50 -4.54
C PHE A 20 24.04 9.90 -3.16
N TYR A 21 23.30 10.30 -2.11
CA TYR A 21 23.42 9.70 -0.78
C TYR A 21 23.21 8.18 -0.84
N HIS A 22 22.15 7.72 -1.50
CA HIS A 22 21.90 6.27 -1.66
C HIS A 22 22.99 5.57 -2.46
N LYS A 23 23.62 6.25 -3.43
CA LYS A 23 24.76 5.70 -4.16
C LYS A 23 25.97 5.44 -3.26
N LEU A 24 26.20 6.31 -2.28
CA LEU A 24 27.34 6.19 -1.36
C LEU A 24 27.04 5.28 -0.17
N PHE A 25 25.90 5.43 0.47
CA PHE A 25 25.58 4.87 1.78
C PHE A 25 24.42 3.86 1.76
N GLY A 26 23.67 3.76 0.69
CA GLY A 26 22.56 2.80 0.55
C GLY A 26 23.06 1.37 0.31
N GLU A 27 22.12 0.45 0.22
CA GLU A 27 22.41 -0.93 -0.16
C GLU A 27 23.22 -0.98 -1.46
N LYS A 28 24.09 -1.97 -1.58
CA LYS A 28 24.95 -2.12 -2.78
C LYS A 28 24.26 -2.85 -3.91
N PHE A 29 23.26 -3.66 -3.59
CA PHE A 29 22.49 -4.39 -4.59
C PHE A 29 21.59 -3.44 -5.38
N ARG A 30 21.68 -3.49 -6.74
CA ARG A 30 21.02 -2.52 -7.64
C ARG A 30 20.32 -3.17 -8.84
N LYS A 31 20.22 -4.51 -8.87
CA LYS A 31 19.50 -5.17 -9.96
C LYS A 31 18.04 -4.74 -9.95
N GLU A 32 17.49 -4.52 -11.14
CA GLU A 32 16.08 -4.16 -11.32
C GLU A 32 15.25 -5.41 -11.57
N ILE A 33 14.02 -5.40 -11.08
CA ILE A 33 13.04 -6.45 -11.33
C ILE A 33 12.40 -6.14 -12.68
N SER A 34 12.39 -7.12 -13.58
CA SER A 34 11.64 -7.01 -14.82
C SER A 34 10.15 -6.95 -14.55
N VAL A 35 9.43 -6.12 -15.28
CA VAL A 35 7.97 -6.04 -15.15
C VAL A 35 7.36 -7.43 -15.38
N PRO A 36 6.57 -7.95 -14.43
CA PRO A 36 5.99 -9.28 -14.56
C PRO A 36 5.10 -9.42 -15.81
N LYS A 37 5.07 -10.59 -16.42
CA LYS A 37 4.24 -10.83 -17.63
C LYS A 37 2.73 -10.66 -17.36
N ILE A 38 2.29 -10.85 -16.14
CA ILE A 38 0.89 -10.69 -15.72
C ILE A 38 0.52 -9.21 -15.42
N PHE A 39 1.47 -8.26 -15.58
CA PHE A 39 1.23 -6.85 -15.31
C PHE A 39 0.24 -6.25 -16.31
N ASP A 40 -0.84 -5.66 -15.82
CA ASP A 40 -1.82 -4.94 -16.64
C ASP A 40 -1.72 -3.42 -16.43
N SER A 41 -1.12 -2.73 -17.40
CA SER A 41 -0.94 -1.27 -17.37
C SER A 41 -2.22 -0.46 -17.58
N ARG A 42 -3.34 -1.10 -17.95
CA ARG A 42 -4.64 -0.44 -18.20
C ARG A 42 -5.43 -0.21 -16.91
N ILE A 43 -5.04 -0.91 -15.83
CA ILE A 43 -5.74 -0.84 -14.55
C ILE A 43 -5.09 0.22 -13.68
N HIS A 44 -5.88 1.20 -13.28
CA HIS A 44 -5.50 2.24 -12.34
C HIS A 44 -6.37 2.17 -11.09
N ARG A 45 -5.80 2.53 -9.94
CA ARG A 45 -6.45 2.46 -8.61
C ARG A 45 -7.85 3.07 -8.58
N LEU A 46 -8.08 4.23 -9.21
CA LEU A 46 -9.40 4.85 -9.23
C LEU A 46 -10.46 3.95 -9.89
N ASN A 47 -10.14 3.40 -11.07
CA ASN A 47 -11.07 2.53 -11.80
C ASN A 47 -11.31 1.23 -11.03
N LEU A 48 -10.27 0.69 -10.41
CA LEU A 48 -10.34 -0.50 -9.57
C LEU A 48 -11.26 -0.27 -8.36
N ILE A 49 -11.05 0.82 -7.62
CA ILE A 49 -11.85 1.21 -6.45
C ILE A 49 -13.33 1.35 -6.83
N ASN A 50 -13.62 2.14 -7.88
CA ASN A 50 -15.00 2.34 -8.33
C ASN A 50 -15.66 1.04 -8.81
N LYS A 51 -14.89 0.17 -9.48
CA LYS A 51 -15.39 -1.14 -9.89
C LYS A 51 -15.72 -2.04 -8.69
N ILE A 52 -14.85 -2.09 -7.68
CA ILE A 52 -15.10 -2.86 -6.45
C ILE A 52 -16.34 -2.32 -5.72
N ILE A 53 -16.47 -1.00 -5.59
CA ILE A 53 -17.63 -0.37 -4.95
C ILE A 53 -18.91 -0.76 -5.68
N SER A 54 -18.93 -0.66 -7.00
CA SER A 54 -20.10 -0.97 -7.84
C SER A 54 -20.44 -2.46 -7.83
N ASP A 55 -19.46 -3.34 -8.10
CA ASP A 55 -19.68 -4.78 -8.24
C ASP A 55 -20.16 -5.42 -6.93
N PHE A 56 -19.67 -4.93 -5.79
CA PHE A 56 -20.00 -5.46 -4.47
C PHE A 56 -20.94 -4.56 -3.65
N GLN A 57 -21.49 -3.52 -4.27
CA GLN A 57 -22.50 -2.61 -3.69
C GLN A 57 -22.08 -2.06 -2.31
N LEU A 58 -20.80 -1.65 -2.18
CA LEU A 58 -20.25 -1.13 -0.96
C LEU A 58 -20.90 0.21 -0.58
N LYS A 59 -20.99 0.51 0.71
CA LYS A 59 -21.72 1.66 1.24
C LYS A 59 -20.84 2.73 1.89
N SER A 60 -19.60 2.38 2.27
CA SER A 60 -18.70 3.29 2.95
C SER A 60 -17.26 3.11 2.50
N TYR A 61 -16.52 4.22 2.41
CA TYR A 61 -15.15 4.29 1.91
C TYR A 61 -14.29 5.20 2.78
N LEU A 62 -13.09 4.73 3.10
CA LEU A 62 -12.05 5.52 3.76
C LEU A 62 -10.81 5.58 2.88
N GLU A 63 -10.23 6.76 2.71
CA GLU A 63 -8.94 6.97 2.06
C GLU A 63 -7.96 7.61 3.03
N ILE A 64 -6.79 6.99 3.22
CA ILE A 64 -5.67 7.53 3.98
C ILE A 64 -4.59 8.00 3.01
N GLY A 65 -4.37 9.33 2.96
CA GLY A 65 -3.47 9.96 2.00
C GLY A 65 -4.19 10.35 0.70
N CYS A 66 -4.78 11.54 0.68
CA CYS A 66 -5.54 12.05 -0.48
C CYS A 66 -4.71 12.96 -1.39
N ASP A 67 -3.61 13.55 -0.89
CA ASP A 67 -2.71 14.49 -1.59
C ASP A 67 -3.48 15.53 -2.41
N GLN A 68 -3.43 15.47 -3.73
CA GLN A 68 -4.10 16.41 -4.63
C GLN A 68 -5.55 16.02 -4.97
N ASP A 69 -6.11 15.06 -4.26
CA ASP A 69 -7.50 14.62 -4.41
C ASP A 69 -7.82 13.92 -5.74
N GLU A 70 -6.80 13.36 -6.36
CA GLU A 70 -6.96 12.72 -7.69
C GLU A 70 -7.82 11.47 -7.64
N VAL A 71 -7.84 10.76 -6.51
CA VAL A 71 -8.65 9.56 -6.28
C VAL A 71 -9.91 9.93 -5.50
N PHE A 72 -9.77 10.43 -4.27
CA PHE A 72 -10.87 10.66 -3.34
C PHE A 72 -12.05 11.44 -3.95
N SER A 73 -11.77 12.55 -4.67
CA SER A 73 -12.83 13.37 -5.28
C SER A 73 -13.67 12.60 -6.30
N LYS A 74 -13.07 11.62 -6.99
CA LYS A 74 -13.67 10.85 -8.10
C LYS A 74 -14.20 9.48 -7.70
N VAL A 75 -14.02 9.06 -6.44
CA VAL A 75 -14.62 7.82 -5.94
C VAL A 75 -16.13 7.99 -5.87
N ASN A 76 -16.85 7.09 -6.55
CA ASN A 76 -18.31 7.16 -6.75
C ASN A 76 -19.04 6.43 -5.60
N ILE A 77 -19.04 7.05 -4.43
CA ILE A 77 -19.76 6.60 -3.24
C ILE A 77 -20.13 7.82 -2.39
N GLU A 78 -21.32 7.82 -1.82
CA GLU A 78 -21.82 8.96 -1.04
C GLU A 78 -21.14 9.06 0.32
N ASN A 79 -21.12 7.96 1.06
CA ASN A 79 -20.49 7.93 2.38
C ASN A 79 -19.00 7.66 2.26
N LYS A 80 -18.18 8.73 2.19
CA LYS A 80 -16.72 8.65 2.10
C LYS A 80 -16.01 9.62 3.01
N VAL A 81 -14.91 9.12 3.58
CA VAL A 81 -13.98 9.88 4.41
C VAL A 81 -12.60 9.83 3.77
N GLY A 82 -12.00 10.99 3.57
CA GLY A 82 -10.63 11.14 3.06
C GLY A 82 -9.78 11.90 4.06
N VAL A 83 -8.71 11.29 4.53
CA VAL A 83 -7.83 11.79 5.58
C VAL A 83 -6.48 12.17 5.01
N ASP A 84 -6.11 13.44 5.12
CA ASP A 84 -4.79 13.93 4.73
C ASP A 84 -4.37 15.12 5.61
N PRO A 85 -3.12 15.16 6.13
CA PRO A 85 -2.67 16.25 6.98
C PRO A 85 -2.39 17.55 6.23
N VAL A 86 -2.29 17.51 4.90
CA VAL A 86 -1.82 18.64 4.08
C VAL A 86 -2.87 19.14 3.10
N SER A 87 -3.42 18.23 2.27
CA SER A 87 -4.31 18.59 1.15
C SER A 87 -5.25 17.44 0.81
N GLY A 88 -6.27 17.69 -0.01
CA GLY A 88 -7.26 16.69 -0.41
C GLY A 88 -8.10 16.15 0.75
N GLY A 89 -9.04 15.27 0.44
CA GLY A 89 -9.95 14.68 1.41
C GLY A 89 -10.87 15.68 2.10
N ASN A 90 -11.66 15.18 3.03
CA ASN A 90 -12.60 15.99 3.84
C ASN A 90 -12.25 16.04 5.33
N VAL A 91 -11.20 15.33 5.77
CA VAL A 91 -10.68 15.36 7.13
C VAL A 91 -9.22 15.79 7.15
N ARG A 92 -8.95 16.98 7.72
CA ARG A 92 -7.58 17.54 7.83
C ARG A 92 -6.90 17.05 9.09
N SER A 93 -6.27 15.87 9.02
CA SER A 93 -5.63 15.18 10.15
C SER A 93 -4.53 14.24 9.69
N THR A 94 -3.64 13.84 10.59
CA THR A 94 -2.84 12.64 10.39
C THR A 94 -3.71 11.40 10.54
N SER A 95 -3.31 10.27 9.94
CA SER A 95 -4.03 9.00 10.13
C SER A 95 -4.06 8.58 11.60
N ASP A 96 -2.95 8.74 12.33
CA ASP A 96 -2.86 8.43 13.76
C ASP A 96 -3.89 9.24 14.60
N GLU A 97 -4.08 10.53 14.31
CA GLU A 97 -5.06 11.37 15.01
C GLU A 97 -6.49 11.07 14.59
N PHE A 98 -6.71 10.75 13.32
CA PHE A 98 -8.01 10.32 12.80
C PHE A 98 -8.48 9.04 13.48
N PHE A 99 -7.69 7.98 13.46
CA PHE A 99 -8.07 6.70 14.04
C PHE A 99 -8.33 6.77 15.54
N LYS A 100 -7.64 7.64 16.28
CA LYS A 100 -7.91 7.86 17.73
C LYS A 100 -9.29 8.43 18.02
N LYS A 101 -9.90 9.13 17.06
CA LYS A 101 -11.19 9.83 17.24
C LYS A 101 -12.34 9.17 16.47
N ASN A 102 -11.99 8.29 15.52
CA ASN A 102 -12.95 7.68 14.64
C ASN A 102 -13.75 6.59 15.36
N SER A 103 -15.07 6.60 15.15
CA SER A 103 -16.00 5.56 15.60
C SER A 103 -16.71 4.86 14.46
N ASP A 104 -16.51 5.31 13.22
CA ASP A 104 -17.17 4.78 12.04
C ASP A 104 -16.45 3.53 11.50
N PHE A 105 -17.21 2.69 10.83
CA PHE A 105 -16.71 1.49 10.14
C PHE A 105 -16.86 1.62 8.62
N PHE A 106 -15.96 0.98 7.89
CA PHE A 106 -15.85 1.13 6.44
C PHE A 106 -15.87 -0.21 5.72
N ASP A 107 -16.52 -0.24 4.53
CA ASP A 107 -16.56 -1.43 3.67
C ASP A 107 -15.31 -1.55 2.80
N LEU A 108 -14.73 -0.42 2.41
CA LEU A 108 -13.50 -0.33 1.64
C LEU A 108 -12.60 0.73 2.23
N ILE A 109 -11.37 0.36 2.52
CA ILE A 109 -10.33 1.28 2.99
C ILE A 109 -9.19 1.26 1.97
N PHE A 110 -8.75 2.43 1.53
CA PHE A 110 -7.60 2.60 0.65
C PHE A 110 -6.48 3.36 1.37
N ILE A 111 -5.28 2.77 1.41
CA ILE A 111 -4.11 3.33 2.07
C ILE A 111 -3.10 3.74 0.99
N ASP A 112 -2.89 5.04 0.83
CA ASP A 112 -1.95 5.68 -0.10
C ASP A 112 -1.26 6.90 0.57
N GLY A 113 -0.94 6.75 1.86
CA GLY A 113 -0.39 7.82 2.70
C GLY A 113 1.13 7.95 2.66
N LEU A 114 1.78 7.94 3.84
CA LEU A 114 3.23 7.95 3.92
C LEU A 114 3.78 6.56 3.56
N HIS A 115 4.61 6.49 2.53
CA HIS A 115 5.12 5.23 1.97
C HIS A 115 6.32 4.69 2.78
N GLU A 116 6.22 4.72 4.09
CA GLU A 116 7.20 4.15 5.02
C GLU A 116 6.58 2.98 5.79
N TYR A 117 7.25 1.84 5.81
CA TYR A 117 6.80 0.61 6.45
C TYR A 117 6.20 0.84 7.85
N SER A 118 6.88 1.66 8.68
CA SER A 118 6.43 1.90 10.06
C SER A 118 5.07 2.58 10.15
N GLN A 119 4.76 3.51 9.24
CA GLN A 119 3.47 4.20 9.21
C GLN A 119 2.41 3.34 8.53
N VAL A 120 2.74 2.75 7.37
CA VAL A 120 1.81 1.85 6.66
C VAL A 120 1.34 0.70 7.55
N LYS A 121 2.25 0.11 8.34
CA LYS A 121 1.90 -0.92 9.33
C LYS A 121 0.87 -0.43 10.35
N LYS A 122 1.02 0.78 10.89
CA LYS A 122 0.05 1.36 11.82
C LYS A 122 -1.30 1.60 11.15
N ASP A 123 -1.27 2.17 9.94
CA ASP A 123 -2.48 2.45 9.17
C ASP A 123 -3.25 1.16 8.87
N ILE A 124 -2.56 0.06 8.55
CA ILE A 124 -3.16 -1.26 8.36
C ILE A 124 -3.79 -1.79 9.65
N ILE A 125 -3.05 -1.75 10.77
CA ILE A 125 -3.56 -2.25 12.06
C ILE A 125 -4.82 -1.48 12.45
N ASN A 126 -4.79 -0.15 12.40
CA ASN A 126 -5.93 0.69 12.73
C ASN A 126 -7.10 0.48 11.73
N SER A 127 -6.80 0.29 10.44
CA SER A 127 -7.82 0.00 9.42
C SER A 127 -8.52 -1.34 9.67
N LEU A 128 -7.80 -2.36 10.14
CA LEU A 128 -8.41 -3.65 10.50
C LEU A 128 -9.41 -3.52 11.66
N GLU A 129 -9.18 -2.59 12.59
CA GLU A 129 -10.10 -2.34 13.72
C GLU A 129 -11.42 -1.69 13.27
N VAL A 130 -11.37 -0.83 12.25
CA VAL A 130 -12.54 -0.08 11.73
C VAL A 130 -13.10 -0.66 10.42
N LEU A 131 -12.69 -1.87 10.07
CA LEU A 131 -13.15 -2.57 8.88
C LEU A 131 -14.46 -3.31 9.17
N ASN A 132 -15.50 -3.07 8.39
CA ASN A 132 -16.75 -3.80 8.44
C ASN A 132 -16.54 -5.31 8.21
N SER A 133 -17.49 -6.12 8.66
CA SER A 133 -17.55 -7.55 8.29
C SER A 133 -17.55 -7.67 6.75
N LYS A 134 -16.66 -8.51 6.21
CA LYS A 134 -16.45 -8.64 4.76
C LYS A 134 -15.94 -7.35 4.08
N GLY A 135 -15.42 -6.39 4.84
CA GLY A 135 -14.72 -5.22 4.29
C GLY A 135 -13.39 -5.61 3.63
N ILE A 136 -12.86 -4.71 2.82
CA ILE A 136 -11.64 -4.89 2.04
C ILE A 136 -10.68 -3.73 2.34
N ILE A 137 -9.40 -4.03 2.56
CA ILE A 137 -8.36 -2.99 2.58
C ILE A 137 -7.53 -3.13 1.31
N LEU A 138 -7.31 -2.01 0.64
CA LEU A 138 -6.38 -1.87 -0.48
C LEU A 138 -5.20 -0.99 -0.07
N ILE A 139 -4.01 -1.30 -0.55
CA ILE A 139 -2.78 -0.56 -0.26
C ILE A 139 -2.07 -0.29 -1.58
N HIS A 140 -1.70 0.97 -1.81
CA HIS A 140 -0.94 1.36 -2.99
C HIS A 140 0.57 1.11 -2.82
N ASP A 141 1.31 1.18 -3.93
CA ASP A 141 2.77 1.17 -3.98
C ASP A 141 3.46 -0.08 -3.42
N CYS A 142 2.80 -1.25 -3.52
CA CYS A 142 3.33 -2.49 -2.97
C CYS A 142 4.41 -3.16 -3.83
N MET A 143 4.68 -2.71 -5.08
CA MET A 143 5.55 -3.42 -6.02
C MET A 143 6.66 -2.52 -6.58
N PRO A 144 7.68 -2.15 -5.78
CA PRO A 144 8.87 -1.46 -6.30
C PRO A 144 9.66 -2.38 -7.25
N LEU A 145 10.11 -1.84 -8.38
CA LEU A 145 10.89 -2.59 -9.38
C LEU A 145 12.38 -2.29 -9.32
N SER A 146 12.78 -1.27 -8.58
CA SER A 146 14.18 -0.90 -8.39
C SER A 146 14.48 -0.54 -6.93
N TYR A 147 15.76 -0.55 -6.57
CA TYR A 147 16.17 -0.09 -5.23
C TYR A 147 15.70 1.34 -4.93
N LEU A 148 15.83 2.26 -5.89
CA LEU A 148 15.42 3.66 -5.68
C LEU A 148 13.90 3.84 -5.61
N ASP A 149 13.11 2.93 -6.18
CA ASP A 149 11.66 2.95 -6.01
C ASP A 149 11.27 2.74 -4.54
N GLN A 150 12.06 1.95 -3.78
CA GLN A 150 11.74 1.62 -2.38
C GLN A 150 12.60 2.33 -1.33
N ALA A 151 13.69 3.01 -1.76
CA ALA A 151 14.67 3.56 -0.83
C ALA A 151 14.10 4.68 0.04
N ILE A 152 14.48 4.69 1.33
CA ILE A 152 14.14 5.74 2.29
C ILE A 152 15.44 6.42 2.75
N PRO A 153 15.50 7.77 2.68
CA PRO A 153 14.48 8.71 2.20
C PRO A 153 14.29 8.67 0.67
N ARG A 154 13.18 9.24 0.18
CA ARG A 154 12.83 9.31 -1.24
C ARG A 154 13.92 9.93 -2.09
N GLY A 155 14.47 9.18 -3.06
CA GLY A 155 15.55 9.61 -3.95
C GLY A 155 15.15 9.91 -5.40
N GLN A 156 13.90 9.63 -5.78
CA GLN A 156 13.40 9.83 -7.15
C GLN A 156 11.89 10.11 -7.19
N ARG A 157 11.37 10.51 -8.37
CA ARG A 157 9.94 10.86 -8.50
C ARG A 157 9.02 9.67 -8.37
N LYS A 158 9.26 8.59 -9.15
CA LYS A 158 8.56 7.33 -8.95
C LYS A 158 9.08 6.72 -7.66
N TRP A 159 8.22 6.53 -6.68
CA TRP A 159 8.66 6.09 -5.37
C TRP A 159 7.53 5.39 -4.62
N ASN A 160 7.73 4.12 -4.40
CA ASN A 160 6.82 3.25 -3.67
C ASN A 160 7.12 3.24 -2.15
N GLY A 161 8.33 3.68 -1.76
CA GLY A 161 8.77 3.47 -0.39
C GLY A 161 8.93 2.00 -0.04
N ASP A 162 9.06 1.68 1.23
CA ASP A 162 9.21 0.30 1.70
C ASP A 162 7.88 -0.34 2.16
N VAL A 163 6.77 0.07 1.54
CA VAL A 163 5.39 -0.45 1.76
C VAL A 163 5.34 -1.97 1.64
N TRP A 164 6.08 -2.56 0.69
CA TRP A 164 6.15 -4.00 0.45
C TRP A 164 6.49 -4.82 1.70
N LYS A 165 7.26 -4.26 2.64
CA LYS A 165 7.59 -4.94 3.92
C LYS A 165 6.35 -5.21 4.76
N SER A 166 5.36 -4.32 4.70
CA SER A 166 4.07 -4.53 5.37
C SER A 166 3.29 -5.70 4.76
N ILE A 167 3.35 -5.86 3.44
CA ILE A 167 2.76 -7.01 2.75
C ILE A 167 3.43 -8.31 3.20
N VAL A 168 4.76 -8.34 3.27
CA VAL A 168 5.51 -9.52 3.73
C VAL A 168 5.13 -9.90 5.17
N GLU A 169 5.02 -8.92 6.06
CA GLU A 169 4.59 -9.14 7.45
C GLU A 169 3.16 -9.70 7.53
N LEU A 170 2.23 -9.12 6.78
CA LEU A 170 0.84 -9.60 6.74
C LEU A 170 0.74 -11.02 6.19
N ARG A 171 1.54 -11.37 5.20
CA ARG A 171 1.59 -12.72 4.65
C ARG A 171 2.11 -13.78 5.63
N ALA A 172 2.86 -13.35 6.64
CA ALA A 172 3.30 -14.22 7.73
C ALA A 172 2.22 -14.43 8.82
N ARG A 173 1.10 -13.69 8.77
CA ARG A 173 -0.04 -13.85 9.69
C ARG A 173 -0.99 -14.95 9.20
N ASN A 174 -1.72 -15.55 10.13
CA ASN A 174 -2.72 -16.60 9.84
C ASN A 174 -4.16 -16.09 9.85
N ASP A 175 -4.40 -14.88 10.37
CA ASP A 175 -5.73 -14.29 10.58
C ASP A 175 -6.19 -13.36 9.45
N VAL A 176 -5.28 -12.99 8.54
CA VAL A 176 -5.57 -12.17 7.37
C VAL A 176 -4.98 -12.79 6.11
N PHE A 177 -5.74 -12.80 5.02
CA PHE A 177 -5.24 -13.16 3.70
C PHE A 177 -4.74 -11.91 2.99
N THR A 178 -3.55 -11.98 2.37
CA THR A 178 -2.93 -10.86 1.66
C THR A 178 -2.29 -11.29 0.36
N CYS A 179 -2.51 -10.51 -0.69
CA CYS A 179 -1.87 -10.65 -2.02
C CYS A 179 -1.68 -9.27 -2.65
N VAL A 180 -0.94 -9.19 -3.75
CA VAL A 180 -0.75 -7.96 -4.51
C VAL A 180 -1.21 -8.17 -5.95
N GLY A 181 -2.14 -7.34 -6.40
CA GLY A 181 -2.54 -7.24 -7.80
C GLY A 181 -1.43 -6.62 -8.63
N CYS A 182 -1.05 -7.30 -9.72
CA CYS A 182 0.05 -6.92 -10.59
C CYS A 182 -0.38 -5.83 -11.58
N PHE A 183 -0.72 -4.65 -11.07
CA PHE A 183 -1.14 -3.44 -11.79
C PHE A 183 -0.90 -2.20 -10.91
N ASP A 184 -0.90 -1.00 -11.52
CA ASP A 184 -0.78 0.32 -10.85
C ASP A 184 0.23 0.35 -9.69
N GLN A 185 1.50 0.06 -9.97
CA GLN A 185 2.60 0.01 -8.98
C GLN A 185 2.44 -1.04 -7.86
N GLY A 186 1.51 -1.99 -8.04
CA GLY A 186 1.17 -3.03 -7.06
C GLY A 186 0.10 -2.58 -6.07
N ILE A 187 -1.11 -3.12 -6.21
CA ILE A 187 -2.20 -2.90 -5.27
C ILE A 187 -2.28 -4.08 -4.31
N GLY A 188 -1.85 -3.87 -3.07
CA GLY A 188 -2.05 -4.83 -2.00
C GLY A 188 -3.52 -4.97 -1.64
N MET A 189 -3.98 -6.20 -1.42
CA MET A 189 -5.32 -6.50 -0.92
C MET A 189 -5.23 -7.28 0.38
N ILE A 190 -5.99 -6.84 1.39
CA ILE A 190 -6.13 -7.53 2.67
C ILE A 190 -7.59 -7.91 2.85
N LEU A 191 -7.82 -9.19 3.14
CA LEU A 191 -9.12 -9.75 3.49
C LEU A 191 -9.05 -10.33 4.91
N LYS A 192 -10.00 -9.97 5.77
CA LYS A 192 -10.09 -10.42 7.16
C LYS A 192 -10.63 -11.86 7.21
N ARG A 193 -9.80 -12.80 6.75
CA ARG A 193 -10.08 -14.23 6.74
C ARG A 193 -8.82 -15.03 7.01
N LYS A 194 -8.99 -16.30 7.42
CA LYS A 194 -7.88 -17.23 7.60
C LYS A 194 -6.97 -17.27 6.37
N ASN A 195 -5.68 -17.25 6.61
CA ASN A 195 -4.64 -17.40 5.58
C ASN A 195 -4.11 -18.82 5.60
N ASP A 196 -4.50 -19.63 4.62
CA ASP A 196 -4.04 -21.02 4.48
C ASP A 196 -2.66 -21.11 3.80
N GLN A 197 -2.12 -19.96 3.31
CA GLN A 197 -0.83 -19.85 2.64
C GLN A 197 0.14 -18.93 3.42
N VAL A 198 0.25 -19.18 4.73
CA VAL A 198 1.13 -18.39 5.61
C VAL A 198 2.56 -18.44 5.10
N LEU A 199 3.14 -17.26 4.86
CA LEU A 199 4.53 -17.12 4.43
C LEU A 199 5.45 -17.48 5.58
N LYS A 200 6.15 -18.61 5.46
CA LYS A 200 7.20 -18.97 6.38
C LYS A 200 8.50 -18.27 5.98
N LEU A 201 8.96 -17.40 6.84
CA LEU A 201 10.26 -16.75 6.79
C LEU A 201 11.20 -17.46 7.79
N TYR A 202 12.40 -16.93 7.95
CA TYR A 202 13.44 -17.52 8.79
C TYR A 202 12.96 -17.75 10.23
N GLU A 203 13.35 -18.88 10.82
CA GLU A 203 13.11 -19.24 12.24
C GLU A 203 14.09 -18.53 13.20
N ASP A 204 14.61 -17.35 12.81
CA ASP A 204 15.51 -16.58 13.66
C ASP A 204 14.69 -15.70 14.61
N ASN A 205 14.85 -15.88 15.91
CA ASN A 205 14.20 -15.10 16.96
C ASN A 205 14.53 -13.60 16.91
N ASN A 206 15.58 -13.19 16.19
CA ASN A 206 15.96 -11.79 15.98
C ASN A 206 15.44 -11.20 14.67
N PHE A 207 14.72 -11.96 13.86
CA PHE A 207 14.19 -11.48 12.58
C PHE A 207 13.17 -10.37 12.78
N ARG A 208 13.34 -9.27 12.04
CA ARG A 208 12.38 -8.15 12.01
C ARG A 208 12.09 -7.77 10.56
N PHE A 209 10.82 -7.68 10.19
CA PHE A 209 10.38 -7.32 8.83
C PHE A 209 10.97 -5.98 8.34
N LYS A 210 11.17 -5.02 9.24
CA LYS A 210 11.78 -3.73 8.90
C LYS A 210 13.22 -3.85 8.37
N ASP A 211 13.94 -4.90 8.74
CA ASP A 211 15.34 -5.11 8.38
C ASP A 211 15.50 -5.89 7.05
N LEU A 212 14.41 -6.28 6.41
CA LEU A 212 14.45 -6.88 5.08
C LEU A 212 15.11 -5.91 4.09
N SER A 213 16.15 -6.40 3.39
CA SER A 213 16.87 -5.64 2.38
C SER A 213 16.15 -5.68 1.02
N TYR A 214 16.51 -4.75 0.13
CA TYR A 214 16.06 -4.83 -1.26
C TYR A 214 16.56 -6.10 -1.97
N GLU A 215 17.74 -6.61 -1.62
CA GLU A 215 18.26 -7.87 -2.15
C GLU A 215 17.38 -9.05 -1.75
N ASN A 216 16.92 -9.11 -0.49
CA ASN A 216 15.94 -10.12 -0.05
C ASN A 216 14.66 -10.02 -0.87
N TYR A 217 14.16 -8.81 -1.08
CA TYR A 217 12.96 -8.57 -1.88
C TYR A 217 13.17 -9.00 -3.33
N PHE A 218 14.25 -8.59 -3.98
CA PHE A 218 14.56 -8.92 -5.37
C PHE A 218 14.52 -10.44 -5.64
N HIS A 219 15.12 -11.22 -4.76
CA HIS A 219 15.19 -12.68 -4.93
C HIS A 219 13.90 -13.43 -4.58
N ASN A 220 12.96 -12.78 -3.89
CA ASN A 220 11.75 -13.42 -3.38
C ASN A 220 10.46 -12.66 -3.71
N PHE A 221 10.50 -11.63 -4.59
CA PHE A 221 9.40 -10.68 -4.69
C PHE A 221 8.05 -11.34 -5.05
N ASP A 222 8.00 -12.31 -5.96
CA ASP A 222 6.79 -13.06 -6.29
C ASP A 222 6.21 -13.77 -5.06
N LYS A 223 7.07 -14.48 -4.32
CA LYS A 223 6.71 -15.18 -3.09
C LYS A 223 6.27 -14.22 -1.98
N TYR A 224 7.00 -13.11 -1.82
CA TYR A 224 6.72 -12.10 -0.80
C TYR A 224 5.39 -11.40 -1.04
N LEU A 225 5.11 -11.03 -2.28
CA LEU A 225 3.92 -10.27 -2.64
C LEU A 225 2.71 -11.16 -2.90
N ASN A 226 2.89 -12.47 -3.21
CA ASN A 226 1.79 -13.31 -3.70
C ASN A 226 1.10 -12.64 -4.89
N LEU A 227 1.89 -12.37 -5.94
CA LEU A 227 1.42 -11.62 -7.11
C LEU A 227 0.31 -12.35 -7.84
N ILE A 228 -0.74 -11.63 -8.16
CA ILE A 228 -1.90 -12.14 -8.90
C ILE A 228 -2.32 -11.17 -10.01
N ASP A 229 -2.95 -11.70 -11.05
CA ASP A 229 -3.57 -10.90 -12.10
C ASP A 229 -4.95 -10.34 -11.68
N GLN A 230 -5.55 -9.53 -12.55
CA GLN A 230 -6.84 -8.92 -12.30
C GLN A 230 -7.97 -9.94 -12.11
N SER A 231 -7.99 -11.01 -12.92
CA SER A 231 -9.06 -12.01 -12.87
C SER A 231 -9.09 -12.68 -11.49
N LYS A 232 -7.91 -13.12 -11.03
CA LYS A 232 -7.77 -13.75 -9.71
C LYS A 232 -8.05 -12.77 -8.56
N PHE A 233 -7.70 -11.49 -8.75
CA PHE A 233 -7.98 -10.44 -7.75
C PHE A 233 -9.49 -10.30 -7.50
N PHE A 234 -10.31 -10.21 -8.55
CA PHE A 234 -11.78 -10.12 -8.42
C PHE A 234 -12.42 -11.43 -7.98
N GLU A 235 -11.92 -12.58 -8.43
CA GLU A 235 -12.36 -13.91 -7.95
C GLU A 235 -12.22 -14.01 -6.42
N LEU A 236 -11.07 -13.65 -5.88
CA LEU A 236 -10.82 -13.71 -4.44
C LEU A 236 -11.73 -12.80 -3.62
N ILE A 237 -12.05 -11.60 -4.14
CA ILE A 237 -13.03 -10.71 -3.50
C ILE A 237 -14.42 -11.34 -3.52
N LYS A 238 -14.84 -11.87 -4.67
CA LYS A 238 -16.14 -12.51 -4.83
C LYS A 238 -16.31 -13.68 -3.87
N ASP A 239 -15.32 -14.56 -3.79
CA ASP A 239 -15.34 -15.71 -2.88
C ASP A 239 -15.42 -15.25 -1.41
N TYR A 240 -14.65 -14.23 -1.06
CA TYR A 240 -14.68 -13.65 0.28
C TYR A 240 -16.01 -13.01 0.65
N LYS A 241 -16.66 -12.34 -0.28
CA LYS A 241 -17.98 -11.71 -0.05
C LYS A 241 -19.08 -12.75 0.12
N ASN A 242 -18.94 -13.91 -0.54
CA ASN A 242 -19.94 -14.99 -0.53
C ASN A 242 -19.72 -16.04 0.58
N SER A 243 -18.58 -16.03 1.24
CA SER A 243 -18.26 -16.95 2.38
C SER A 243 -18.84 -16.41 3.72
#